data_5bdbf4449b58c298ed7bb0ea1b32283f
#
_entry.id   5bdbf4449b58c298ed7bb0ea1b32283f
#
_cell.length_a   1.000
_cell.length_b   1.000
_cell.length_c   1.000
_cell.angle_alpha   90.00
_cell.angle_beta   90.00
_cell.angle_gamma   90.00
#
_symmetry.space_group_name_H-M   'P 1'
#
loop_
_entity.id
_entity.type
_entity.pdbx_description
1 polymer ?
#
loop_
_entity_poly.entity_id
_entity_poly.type
_entity_poly.pdbx_seq_one_letter_code
_entity_poly.pdbx_strand_id
1 'polypeptide(L)'
;MPEPRAVASLLVAFVDLTRFAAQSQRVDDVELADTIDAYYEHVGAAVQAAGGRIVKFIGDGVLIVFEADQVDRGVEALLGLKESIDRLMTQRGWECRLVAKAHFGTAIAGLFGVVGDKHHDVIGKAVNTTVALDGSGVTLSVAAFRKLGPVLRRRFKKHTPPVSYIRIEDPRRFR
;
A
#
# COMPACT_ATOMS: atom_id res chain seq x y z
N MET A 1 12.33 13.05 -25.01
CA MET A 1 10.86 13.11 -25.19
C MET A 1 10.21 12.54 -23.95
N PRO A 2 9.10 13.08 -23.44
CA PRO A 2 8.45 12.48 -22.29
C PRO A 2 8.00 11.05 -22.66
N GLU A 3 8.25 10.09 -21.78
CA GLU A 3 7.76 8.72 -21.99
C GLU A 3 6.25 8.72 -22.21
N PRO A 4 5.75 7.98 -23.23
CA PRO A 4 4.33 7.95 -23.51
C PRO A 4 3.56 7.32 -22.34
N ARG A 5 2.40 7.88 -22.01
CA ARG A 5 1.46 7.27 -21.09
C ARG A 5 0.99 5.93 -21.64
N ALA A 6 1.04 4.90 -20.79
CA ALA A 6 0.68 3.54 -21.21
C ALA A 6 -0.40 2.94 -20.28
N VAL A 7 -1.27 2.12 -20.88
CA VAL A 7 -2.17 1.26 -20.09
C VAL A 7 -1.35 0.11 -19.53
N ALA A 8 -1.37 -0.06 -18.23
CA ALA A 8 -0.68 -1.14 -17.53
C ALA A 8 -1.65 -1.94 -16.65
N SER A 9 -1.46 -3.26 -16.61
CA SER A 9 -2.15 -4.14 -15.66
C SER A 9 -1.29 -4.30 -14.43
N LEU A 10 -1.71 -3.75 -13.30
CA LEU A 10 -0.89 -3.60 -12.10
C LEU A 10 -1.61 -4.14 -10.86
N LEU A 11 -0.84 -4.66 -9.92
CA LEU A 11 -1.25 -4.67 -8.53
C LEU A 11 -0.98 -3.28 -7.97
N VAL A 12 -2.03 -2.52 -7.73
CA VAL A 12 -1.97 -1.21 -7.09
C VAL A 12 -2.14 -1.43 -5.59
N ALA A 13 -1.21 -0.95 -4.79
CA ALA A 13 -1.29 -0.99 -3.34
C ALA A 13 -1.23 0.42 -2.75
N PHE A 14 -1.95 0.61 -1.67
CA PHE A 14 -1.90 1.81 -0.85
C PHE A 14 -1.67 1.40 0.60
N VAL A 15 -0.62 1.91 1.21
CA VAL A 15 -0.33 1.70 2.63
C VAL A 15 -0.44 3.02 3.37
N ASP A 16 -0.85 2.96 4.63
CA ASP A 16 -1.18 4.11 5.45
C ASP A 16 -1.02 3.75 6.95
N LEU A 17 -0.84 4.74 7.81
CA LEU A 17 -0.71 4.56 9.25
C LEU A 17 -1.99 4.94 9.99
N THR A 18 -2.55 4.01 10.75
CA THR A 18 -3.72 4.32 11.59
C THR A 18 -3.37 5.38 12.62
N ARG A 19 -4.31 6.31 12.92
CA ARG A 19 -4.16 7.34 13.96
C ARG A 19 -2.96 8.28 13.76
N PHE A 20 -2.39 8.34 12.57
CA PHE A 20 -1.22 9.18 12.29
C PHE A 20 -1.46 10.65 12.67
N ALA A 21 -2.56 11.26 12.25
CA ALA A 21 -2.87 12.65 12.56
C ALA A 21 -2.95 12.93 14.08
N ALA A 22 -3.45 11.98 14.87
CA ALA A 22 -3.50 12.14 16.32
C ALA A 22 -2.11 11.93 16.96
N GLN A 23 -1.29 11.06 16.41
CA GLN A 23 0.06 10.80 16.89
C GLN A 23 1.00 11.97 16.57
N SER A 24 0.92 12.52 15.35
CA SER A 24 1.77 13.64 14.91
C SER A 24 1.59 14.90 15.78
N GLN A 25 0.44 15.08 16.40
CA GLN A 25 0.19 16.21 17.33
C GLN A 25 0.80 15.99 18.74
N ARG A 26 1.33 14.81 19.04
CA ARG A 26 1.90 14.47 20.36
C ARG A 26 3.42 14.54 20.41
N VAL A 27 4.05 14.73 19.28
CA VAL A 27 5.51 14.78 19.10
C VAL A 27 5.91 16.11 18.49
N ASP A 28 7.17 16.48 18.59
CA ASP A 28 7.68 17.65 17.90
C ASP A 28 7.96 17.36 16.39
N ASP A 29 8.20 18.41 15.61
CA ASP A 29 8.38 18.30 14.17
C ASP A 29 9.65 17.52 13.79
N VAL A 30 10.69 17.52 14.63
CA VAL A 30 11.92 16.78 14.40
C VAL A 30 11.68 15.28 14.55
N GLU A 31 11.07 14.87 15.66
CA GLU A 31 10.68 13.48 15.89
C GLU A 31 9.72 12.98 14.80
N LEU A 32 8.76 13.84 14.40
CA LEU A 32 7.82 13.53 13.32
C LEU A 32 8.56 13.26 12.01
N ALA A 33 9.46 14.18 11.61
CA ALA A 33 10.23 14.06 10.37
C ALA A 33 11.12 12.81 10.38
N ASP A 34 11.86 12.57 11.45
CA ASP A 34 12.73 11.39 11.60
C ASP A 34 11.97 10.07 11.56
N THR A 35 10.74 10.05 12.11
CA THR A 35 9.91 8.86 12.11
C THR A 35 9.34 8.58 10.72
N ILE A 36 8.91 9.62 10.02
CA ILE A 36 8.38 9.50 8.65
C ILE A 36 9.49 9.12 7.67
N ASP A 37 10.68 9.68 7.81
CA ASP A 37 11.82 9.33 6.97
C ASP A 37 12.21 7.85 7.13
N ALA A 38 12.34 7.37 8.37
CA ALA A 38 12.59 5.96 8.65
C ALA A 38 11.47 5.04 8.11
N TYR A 39 10.22 5.48 8.20
CA TYR A 39 9.08 4.77 7.61
C TYR A 39 9.18 4.70 6.09
N TYR A 40 9.50 5.81 5.42
CA TYR A 40 9.66 5.87 3.96
C TYR A 40 10.79 4.98 3.46
N GLU A 41 11.94 5.03 4.11
CA GLU A 41 13.08 4.15 3.79
C GLU A 41 12.70 2.67 3.93
N HIS A 42 12.00 2.32 5.00
CA HIS A 42 11.59 0.94 5.25
C HIS A 42 10.61 0.43 4.19
N VAL A 43 9.61 1.23 3.84
CA VAL A 43 8.65 0.92 2.77
C VAL A 43 9.36 0.83 1.43
N GLY A 44 10.22 1.79 1.12
CA GLY A 44 10.98 1.84 -0.13
C GLY A 44 11.85 0.60 -0.34
N ALA A 45 12.62 0.22 0.68
CA ALA A 45 13.49 -0.96 0.62
C ALA A 45 12.71 -2.25 0.41
N ALA A 46 11.60 -2.45 1.13
CA ALA A 46 10.77 -3.65 1.00
C ALA A 46 10.08 -3.75 -0.37
N VAL A 47 9.57 -2.63 -0.88
CA VAL A 47 8.92 -2.56 -2.19
C VAL A 47 9.93 -2.84 -3.31
N GLN A 48 11.11 -2.22 -3.25
CA GLN A 48 12.17 -2.42 -4.24
C GLN A 48 12.69 -3.86 -4.24
N ALA A 49 12.90 -4.45 -3.07
CA ALA A 49 13.33 -5.85 -2.94
C ALA A 49 12.31 -6.84 -3.56
N ALA A 50 11.02 -6.50 -3.53
CA ALA A 50 9.95 -7.29 -4.15
C ALA A 50 9.75 -7.00 -5.65
N GLY A 51 10.55 -6.10 -6.23
CA GLY A 51 10.45 -5.68 -7.63
C GLY A 51 9.36 -4.65 -7.92
N GLY A 52 8.75 -4.08 -6.87
CA GLY A 52 7.75 -3.03 -6.98
C GLY A 52 8.35 -1.63 -7.14
N ARG A 53 7.48 -0.66 -7.28
CA ARG A 53 7.83 0.75 -7.41
C ARG A 53 6.95 1.62 -6.53
N ILE A 54 7.57 2.55 -5.78
CA ILE A 54 6.86 3.66 -5.15
C ILE A 54 6.41 4.63 -6.26
N VAL A 55 5.14 4.94 -6.28
CA VAL A 55 4.59 5.97 -7.18
C VAL A 55 4.74 7.34 -6.53
N LYS A 56 4.27 7.47 -5.29
CA LYS A 56 4.36 8.70 -4.50
C LYS A 56 4.12 8.46 -3.02
N PHE A 57 4.66 9.35 -2.21
CA PHE A 57 4.33 9.54 -0.81
C PHE A 57 3.28 10.64 -0.66
N ILE A 58 2.32 10.47 0.24
CA ILE A 58 1.21 11.40 0.51
C ILE A 58 1.04 11.46 2.03
N GLY A 59 1.87 12.26 2.71
CA GLY A 59 1.94 12.20 4.18
C GLY A 59 2.39 10.81 4.64
N ASP A 60 1.62 10.17 5.49
CA ASP A 60 1.84 8.78 5.91
C ASP A 60 1.33 7.74 4.90
N GLY A 61 0.61 8.17 3.87
CA GLY A 61 0.15 7.31 2.79
C GLY A 61 1.21 7.09 1.71
N VAL A 62 1.30 5.86 1.18
CA VAL A 62 2.22 5.53 0.08
C VAL A 62 1.48 4.77 -1.01
N LEU A 63 1.52 5.29 -2.23
CA LEU A 63 1.00 4.61 -3.42
C LEU A 63 2.12 3.77 -4.04
N ILE A 64 1.84 2.48 -4.23
CA ILE A 64 2.81 1.47 -4.66
C ILE A 64 2.21 0.70 -5.84
N VAL A 65 3.04 0.26 -6.77
CA VAL A 65 2.63 -0.63 -7.86
C VAL A 65 3.60 -1.78 -8.04
N PHE A 66 3.05 -2.93 -8.46
CA PHE A 66 3.80 -4.09 -8.92
C PHE A 66 3.23 -4.53 -10.27
N GLU A 67 4.10 -5.03 -11.14
CA GLU A 67 3.70 -5.57 -12.43
C GLU A 67 2.87 -6.86 -12.26
N ALA A 68 2.16 -7.26 -13.33
CA ALA A 68 1.20 -8.37 -13.28
C ALA A 68 1.81 -9.73 -12.92
N ASP A 69 3.09 -9.94 -13.20
CA ASP A 69 3.85 -11.15 -12.87
C ASP A 69 4.45 -11.12 -11.45
N GLN A 70 4.35 -10.00 -10.75
CA GLN A 70 4.90 -9.79 -9.41
C GLN A 70 3.84 -9.75 -8.31
N VAL A 71 2.59 -10.13 -8.61
CA VAL A 71 1.47 -9.99 -7.67
C VAL A 71 1.73 -10.74 -6.34
N ASP A 72 2.21 -11.97 -6.39
CA ASP A 72 2.51 -12.75 -5.19
C ASP A 72 3.61 -12.09 -4.36
N ARG A 73 4.72 -11.68 -4.99
CA ARG A 73 5.82 -10.97 -4.31
C ARG A 73 5.35 -9.65 -3.70
N GLY A 74 4.51 -8.91 -4.43
CA GLY A 74 3.94 -7.66 -3.94
C GLY A 74 3.09 -7.87 -2.69
N VAL A 75 2.22 -8.88 -2.70
CA VAL A 75 1.39 -9.18 -1.52
C VAL A 75 2.23 -9.72 -0.36
N GLU A 76 3.24 -10.54 -0.60
CA GLU A 76 4.20 -10.95 0.43
C GLU A 76 4.94 -9.77 1.05
N ALA A 77 5.38 -8.81 0.22
CA ALA A 77 5.99 -7.57 0.72
C ALA A 77 5.04 -6.76 1.61
N LEU A 78 3.76 -6.63 1.22
CA LEU A 78 2.75 -5.94 2.05
C LEU A 78 2.53 -6.64 3.39
N LEU A 79 2.54 -7.98 3.42
CA LEU A 79 2.45 -8.75 4.66
C LEU A 79 3.67 -8.53 5.56
N GLY A 80 4.87 -8.56 4.99
CA GLY A 80 6.13 -8.29 5.71
C GLY A 80 6.20 -6.85 6.21
N LEU A 81 5.76 -5.88 5.39
CA LEU A 81 5.67 -4.47 5.77
C LEU A 81 4.73 -4.26 6.96
N LYS A 82 3.57 -4.91 6.97
CA LYS A 82 2.64 -4.84 8.11
C LYS A 82 3.35 -5.22 9.42
N GLU A 83 4.11 -6.29 9.42
CA GLU A 83 4.79 -6.79 10.62
C GLU A 83 5.98 -5.90 11.01
N SER A 84 6.78 -5.46 10.05
CA SER A 84 7.99 -4.69 10.32
C SER A 84 7.69 -3.24 10.70
N ILE A 85 6.72 -2.59 10.05
CA ILE A 85 6.32 -1.22 10.38
C ILE A 85 5.57 -1.16 11.72
N ASP A 86 4.71 -2.12 12.03
CA ASP A 86 4.06 -2.19 13.34
C ASP A 86 5.09 -2.31 14.47
N ARG A 87 6.17 -3.06 14.22
CA ARG A 87 7.29 -3.17 15.16
C ARG A 87 8.07 -1.86 15.27
N LEU A 88 8.38 -1.21 14.15
CA LEU A 88 9.04 0.10 14.10
C LEU A 88 8.26 1.14 14.91
N MET A 89 6.95 1.25 14.68
CA MET A 89 6.08 2.19 15.39
C MET A 89 6.06 1.88 16.90
N THR A 90 5.96 0.60 17.27
CA THR A 90 6.00 0.19 18.68
C THR A 90 7.33 0.54 19.35
N GLN A 91 8.47 0.35 18.67
CA GLN A 91 9.81 0.70 19.20
C GLN A 91 9.97 2.21 19.41
N ARG A 92 9.29 3.02 18.60
CA ARG A 92 9.24 4.48 18.74
C ARG A 92 8.18 4.98 19.74
N GLY A 93 7.44 4.08 20.40
CA GLY A 93 6.36 4.44 21.30
C GLY A 93 5.10 4.98 20.60
N TRP A 94 4.97 4.78 19.28
CA TRP A 94 3.81 5.22 18.50
C TRP A 94 2.71 4.16 18.48
N GLU A 95 1.46 4.59 18.67
CA GLU A 95 0.27 3.71 18.61
C GLU A 95 -0.19 3.42 17.17
N CYS A 96 0.47 3.99 16.18
CA CYS A 96 0.16 3.78 14.77
C CYS A 96 0.37 2.32 14.36
N ARG A 97 -0.44 1.85 13.41
CA ARG A 97 -0.30 0.52 12.82
C ARG A 97 -0.47 0.64 11.30
N LEU A 98 0.32 -0.11 10.54
CA LEU A 98 0.20 -0.12 9.09
C LEU A 98 -1.12 -0.75 8.67
N VAL A 99 -1.80 -0.10 7.74
CA VAL A 99 -2.88 -0.68 6.94
C VAL A 99 -2.40 -0.75 5.50
N ALA A 100 -2.57 -1.90 4.86
CA ALA A 100 -2.22 -2.10 3.47
C ALA A 100 -3.44 -2.57 2.69
N LYS A 101 -3.72 -1.92 1.57
CA LYS A 101 -4.85 -2.23 0.69
C LYS A 101 -4.31 -2.51 -0.70
N ALA A 102 -4.79 -3.55 -1.37
CA ALA A 102 -4.34 -3.84 -2.73
C ALA A 102 -5.47 -4.30 -3.66
N HIS A 103 -5.43 -3.79 -4.89
CA HIS A 103 -6.34 -4.12 -5.98
C HIS A 103 -5.55 -4.42 -7.24
N PHE A 104 -5.93 -5.46 -7.98
CA PHE A 104 -5.39 -5.75 -9.30
C PHE A 104 -6.33 -5.20 -10.37
N GLY A 105 -5.80 -4.37 -11.25
CA GLY A 105 -6.58 -3.75 -12.33
C GLY A 105 -5.72 -2.96 -13.32
N THR A 106 -6.36 -2.33 -14.29
CA THR A 106 -5.69 -1.48 -15.27
C THR A 106 -5.67 -0.03 -14.81
N ALA A 107 -4.55 0.62 -15.06
CA ALA A 107 -4.35 2.05 -14.82
C ALA A 107 -3.48 2.65 -15.95
N ILE A 108 -3.42 3.96 -16.03
CA ILE A 108 -2.52 4.69 -16.92
C ILE A 108 -1.28 5.08 -16.12
N ALA A 109 -0.14 4.54 -16.49
CA ALA A 109 1.16 4.91 -15.95
C ALA A 109 1.87 5.88 -16.92
N GLY A 110 2.58 6.87 -16.40
CA GLY A 110 3.35 7.82 -17.21
C GLY A 110 3.60 9.14 -16.52
N LEU A 111 3.99 10.16 -17.29
CA LEU A 111 4.28 11.49 -16.79
C LEU A 111 3.04 12.37 -16.74
N PHE A 112 2.74 12.91 -15.57
CA PHE A 112 1.63 13.82 -15.29
C PHE A 112 2.15 15.08 -14.55
N GLY A 113 1.42 16.17 -14.65
CA GLY A 113 1.76 17.44 -14.01
C GLY A 113 1.70 18.61 -14.97
N VAL A 114 2.24 19.74 -14.55
CA VAL A 114 2.29 20.97 -15.35
C VAL A 114 3.37 20.91 -16.41
N VAL A 115 3.28 21.79 -17.41
CA VAL A 115 4.33 21.90 -18.44
C VAL A 115 5.65 22.28 -17.78
N GLY A 116 6.70 21.51 -18.03
CA GLY A 116 8.02 21.73 -17.46
C GLY A 116 8.27 21.07 -16.10
N ASP A 117 7.21 20.56 -15.45
CA ASP A 117 7.32 19.88 -14.14
C ASP A 117 6.35 18.67 -14.09
N LYS A 118 6.76 17.58 -14.74
CA LYS A 118 6.02 16.35 -14.81
C LYS A 118 6.71 15.24 -14.02
N HIS A 119 5.91 14.51 -13.25
CA HIS A 119 6.37 13.39 -12.45
C HIS A 119 5.68 12.09 -12.89
N HIS A 120 6.36 10.97 -12.69
CA HIS A 120 5.74 9.66 -12.86
C HIS A 120 4.58 9.50 -11.89
N ASP A 121 3.43 9.10 -12.42
CA ASP A 121 2.23 8.81 -11.65
C ASP A 121 1.44 7.65 -12.26
N VAL A 122 0.51 7.12 -11.50
CA VAL A 122 -0.43 6.09 -11.92
C VAL A 122 -1.84 6.57 -11.65
N ILE A 123 -2.65 6.70 -12.70
CA ILE A 123 -4.00 7.25 -12.61
C ILE A 123 -5.00 6.26 -13.19
N GLY A 124 -6.10 6.02 -12.47
CA GLY A 124 -7.18 5.18 -12.98
C GLY A 124 -8.11 4.65 -11.90
N LYS A 125 -9.15 3.94 -12.34
CA LYS A 125 -10.14 3.33 -11.45
C LYS A 125 -9.51 2.34 -10.46
N ALA A 126 -8.42 1.66 -10.86
CA ALA A 126 -7.72 0.73 -9.99
C ALA A 126 -7.16 1.43 -8.74
N VAL A 127 -6.61 2.65 -8.88
CA VAL A 127 -6.12 3.45 -7.73
C VAL A 127 -7.27 3.79 -6.79
N ASN A 128 -8.37 4.32 -7.33
CA ASN A 128 -9.55 4.69 -6.52
C ASN A 128 -10.15 3.46 -5.81
N THR A 129 -10.23 2.32 -6.51
CA THR A 129 -10.71 1.06 -5.91
C THR A 129 -9.80 0.61 -4.77
N THR A 130 -8.47 0.73 -4.93
CA THR A 130 -7.51 0.38 -3.88
C THR A 130 -7.73 1.21 -2.61
N VAL A 131 -7.79 2.53 -2.76
CA VAL A 131 -7.97 3.46 -1.62
C VAL A 131 -9.30 3.23 -0.91
N ALA A 132 -10.36 2.91 -1.66
CA ALA A 132 -11.71 2.69 -1.14
C ALA A 132 -11.90 1.34 -0.42
N LEU A 133 -10.93 0.41 -0.49
CA LEU A 133 -11.00 -0.85 0.27
C LEU A 133 -11.04 -0.57 1.77
N ASP A 134 -11.90 -1.28 2.50
CA ASP A 134 -11.98 -1.20 3.96
C ASP A 134 -11.26 -2.37 4.62
N GLY A 135 -10.48 -2.09 5.66
CA GLY A 135 -9.75 -3.09 6.41
C GLY A 135 -8.79 -2.49 7.43
N SER A 136 -8.39 -3.29 8.42
CA SER A 136 -7.51 -2.87 9.53
C SER A 136 -6.09 -3.44 9.46
N GLY A 137 -5.83 -4.30 8.52
CA GLY A 137 -4.55 -4.95 8.29
C GLY A 137 -4.23 -4.98 6.80
N VAL A 138 -3.90 -6.15 6.26
CA VAL A 138 -3.68 -6.31 4.81
C VAL A 138 -4.99 -6.76 4.16
N THR A 139 -5.52 -5.92 3.28
CA THR A 139 -6.81 -6.13 2.60
C THR A 139 -6.64 -6.21 1.10
N LEU A 140 -7.18 -7.25 0.50
CA LEU A 140 -7.16 -7.47 -0.94
C LEU A 140 -8.56 -7.36 -1.53
N SER A 141 -8.67 -6.73 -2.69
CA SER A 141 -9.88 -6.87 -3.51
C SER A 141 -10.03 -8.29 -4.02
N VAL A 142 -11.23 -8.64 -4.47
CA VAL A 142 -11.49 -9.93 -5.14
C VAL A 142 -10.57 -10.13 -6.35
N ALA A 143 -10.32 -9.07 -7.12
CA ALA A 143 -9.46 -9.12 -8.30
C ALA A 143 -8.00 -9.43 -7.93
N ALA A 144 -7.45 -8.79 -6.89
CA ALA A 144 -6.10 -9.09 -6.39
C ALA A 144 -6.02 -10.52 -5.83
N PHE A 145 -6.97 -10.93 -4.99
CA PHE A 145 -7.00 -12.28 -4.44
C PHE A 145 -7.03 -13.38 -5.50
N ARG A 146 -7.79 -13.19 -6.59
CA ARG A 146 -7.87 -14.15 -7.70
C ARG A 146 -6.56 -14.34 -8.46
N LYS A 147 -5.65 -13.35 -8.40
CA LYS A 147 -4.32 -13.42 -9.04
C LYS A 147 -3.30 -14.19 -8.22
N LEU A 148 -3.54 -14.37 -6.92
CA LEU A 148 -2.59 -15.04 -6.04
C LEU A 148 -2.41 -16.53 -6.38
N GLY A 149 -1.21 -17.02 -6.16
CA GLY A 149 -0.92 -18.44 -6.12
C GLY A 149 -1.61 -19.17 -4.94
N PRO A 150 -1.77 -20.49 -5.03
CA PRO A 150 -2.57 -21.26 -4.05
C PRO A 150 -2.00 -21.21 -2.63
N VAL A 151 -0.69 -21.10 -2.46
CA VAL A 151 -0.04 -21.03 -1.14
C VAL A 151 -0.43 -19.72 -0.44
N LEU A 152 -0.30 -18.60 -1.15
CA LEU A 152 -0.55 -17.28 -0.57
C LEU A 152 -2.05 -17.05 -0.31
N ARG A 153 -2.94 -17.61 -1.17
CA ARG A 153 -4.40 -17.55 -0.93
C ARG A 153 -4.82 -18.12 0.42
N ARG A 154 -4.13 -19.15 0.92
CA ARG A 154 -4.46 -19.77 2.21
C ARG A 154 -4.24 -18.85 3.41
N ARG A 155 -3.51 -17.76 3.24
CA ARG A 155 -3.27 -16.74 4.28
C ARG A 155 -4.42 -15.74 4.40
N PHE A 156 -5.44 -15.80 3.54
CA PHE A 156 -6.55 -14.86 3.48
C PHE A 156 -7.90 -15.53 3.66
N LYS A 157 -8.80 -14.83 4.35
CA LYS A 157 -10.22 -15.19 4.51
C LYS A 157 -11.12 -14.15 3.86
N LYS A 158 -12.30 -14.56 3.39
CA LYS A 158 -13.30 -13.65 2.86
C LYS A 158 -13.86 -12.76 3.97
N HIS A 159 -13.96 -11.48 3.68
CA HIS A 159 -14.58 -10.45 4.50
C HIS A 159 -15.75 -9.81 3.76
N THR A 160 -16.85 -9.50 4.46
CA THR A 160 -18.06 -8.89 3.91
C THR A 160 -18.72 -7.98 4.93
N PRO A 161 -19.54 -7.00 4.51
CA PRO A 161 -19.57 -6.25 3.27
C PRO A 161 -18.56 -5.09 3.27
N PRO A 162 -18.09 -4.59 2.14
CA PRO A 162 -18.15 -5.20 0.81
C PRO A 162 -17.22 -6.42 0.71
N VAL A 163 -17.37 -7.25 -0.34
CA VAL A 163 -16.52 -8.44 -0.48
C VAL A 163 -15.07 -8.05 -0.70
N SER A 164 -14.23 -8.44 0.24
CA SER A 164 -12.78 -8.31 0.21
C SER A 164 -12.12 -9.52 0.85
N TYR A 165 -10.80 -9.59 0.86
CA TYR A 165 -10.04 -10.65 1.50
C TYR A 165 -9.06 -10.02 2.48
N ILE A 166 -9.09 -10.48 3.73
CA ILE A 166 -8.22 -10.03 4.82
C ILE A 166 -7.38 -11.20 5.30
N ARG A 167 -6.27 -10.93 5.99
CA ARG A 167 -5.46 -11.96 6.63
C ARG A 167 -6.32 -12.79 7.58
N ILE A 168 -5.99 -14.07 7.74
CA ILE A 168 -6.74 -14.96 8.65
C ILE A 168 -6.69 -14.42 10.09
N GLU A 169 -5.56 -13.87 10.50
CA GLU A 169 -5.33 -13.31 11.84
C GLU A 169 -6.02 -11.95 12.05
N ASP A 170 -6.33 -11.21 10.98
CA ASP A 170 -6.93 -9.89 11.12
C ASP A 170 -8.38 -9.99 11.60
N PRO A 171 -8.81 -9.12 12.54
CA PRO A 171 -10.17 -9.10 13.02
C PRO A 171 -11.15 -8.70 11.92
N ARG A 172 -12.33 -9.33 11.91
CA ARG A 172 -13.44 -8.87 11.09
C ARG A 172 -13.99 -7.59 11.72
N ARG A 173 -13.98 -6.48 10.99
CA ARG A 173 -14.73 -5.30 11.40
C ARG A 173 -16.19 -5.52 11.00
N PHE A 174 -17.06 -5.61 11.99
CA PHE A 174 -18.48 -5.42 11.80
C PHE A 174 -18.76 -3.92 11.97
N ARG A 175 -19.36 -3.30 10.97
CA ARG A 175 -19.92 -1.95 11.11
C ARG A 175 -21.23 -2.02 11.87
#